data_87fcbf98a5c3a8f58b341ed856b5f9ca
#
_entry.id   87fcbf98a5c3a8f58b341ed856b5f9ca
#
_cell.length_a   1.000
_cell.length_b   1.000
_cell.length_c   1.000
_cell.angle_alpha   90.00
_cell.angle_beta   90.00
_cell.angle_gamma   90.00
#
_symmetry.space_group_name_H-M   'P 1'
#
loop_
_entity.id
_entity.type
_entity.pdbx_description
1 polymer ?
#
loop_
_entity_poly.entity_id
_entity_poly.type
_entity_poly.pdbx_seq_one_letter_code
_entity_poly.pdbx_strand_id
1 'polypeptide(L)'
;VARALFFATRHFWGHGIPGATAPKFGSSTARGALSGVENIRGPLRCARCLFEERLLSVEDDLYEQRIGRIAEIEALGFRPYGHRFDFTHTIPQVLAEYGEKAPEQLEPRVQVRVAGRIMTVRRMGKAGFAHLMQNGEQLQVYVRKDAVSEKEYALYQLLDLGDLIGVEGYLFRTRTNELSIHVEHLYFLAKTLLSMPEKWHGLEDVETRYRQRYLDLIANPEVRKVFVTRAKIVASLRRQLESRGFLEVETPMLQSIYGGAAARPFTTHHNTLDIDLYLRIAPELYLKRLVVGGLERVYEINRNFRNEGISTQHNPEFTMLEFYQAYTDYHGMMDLSADLLRQAAIDATGGTEVDYQGTRLDFGNIRRLSMREAVGDSSLKGHALVEAFEREVEPKLFQPTMVYDYPVEISPLSKNKPDDPEFVERFEIFAAGMEIGNAFTELNDPREQRRRFEAQLALREKGDAEAHQMDEDYVRALSYGLPPTGGEGIGIDRLTMILTNSRSIRDVILFPLLRPL
;
A
#
# COMPACT_ATOMS: atom_id res chain seq x y z
N VAL A 1 -0.20 31.35 -13.74
CA VAL A 1 -1.58 31.24 -13.26
C VAL A 1 -1.54 30.59 -11.88
N ALA A 2 -1.23 31.39 -10.88
CA ALA A 2 -1.30 31.01 -9.48
C ALA A 2 -1.83 32.20 -8.71
N ARG A 3 -3.10 32.14 -8.32
CA ARG A 3 -3.71 32.97 -7.27
C ARG A 3 -5.19 32.59 -7.19
N ALA A 4 -5.53 31.98 -6.09
CA ALA A 4 -6.81 32.08 -5.37
C ALA A 4 -7.04 30.78 -4.60
N LEU A 5 -6.74 30.84 -3.31
CA LEU A 5 -7.40 30.06 -2.24
C LEU A 5 -6.74 30.41 -0.90
N PHE A 6 -7.03 31.64 -0.47
CA PHE A 6 -6.91 32.08 0.92
C PHE A 6 -8.05 33.08 1.13
N PHE A 7 -9.05 32.66 1.89
CA PHE A 7 -9.92 33.55 2.70
C PHE A 7 -11.10 32.70 3.20
N ALA A 8 -11.10 32.38 4.47
CA ALA A 8 -12.26 32.48 5.35
C ALA A 8 -12.00 31.74 6.68
N THR A 9 -11.34 32.43 7.56
CA THR A 9 -11.53 32.21 9.01
C THR A 9 -11.66 33.58 9.65
N ARG A 10 -12.87 33.95 10.03
CA ARG A 10 -13.16 34.85 11.17
C ARG A 10 -14.66 34.96 11.43
N HIS A 11 -14.99 34.81 12.72
CA HIS A 11 -16.18 35.26 13.43
C HIS A 11 -17.45 34.36 13.38
N PHE A 12 -17.71 33.70 14.50
CA PHE A 12 -18.91 34.01 15.31
C PHE A 12 -18.76 33.40 16.71
N TRP A 13 -18.46 34.25 17.68
CA TRP A 13 -18.71 34.05 19.11
C TRP A 13 -19.91 34.92 19.48
N GLY A 14 -20.84 34.33 20.22
CA GLY A 14 -21.81 35.09 21.02
C GLY A 14 -23.24 34.63 20.85
N HIS A 15 -23.72 33.78 21.76
CA HIS A 15 -24.90 34.04 22.61
C HIS A 15 -25.13 32.81 23.49
N GLY A 16 -25.01 33.01 24.80
CA GLY A 16 -25.30 32.03 25.81
C GLY A 16 -26.79 31.97 26.12
N ILE A 17 -27.25 30.80 26.55
CA ILE A 17 -28.50 30.58 27.32
C ILE A 17 -28.17 29.65 28.49
N PRO A 18 -28.68 29.93 29.72
CA PRO A 18 -28.27 29.27 30.94
C PRO A 18 -29.20 28.12 31.37
N GLY A 19 -28.64 27.17 32.13
CA GLY A 19 -29.37 26.43 33.13
C GLY A 19 -29.73 24.99 32.83
N ALA A 20 -28.91 24.04 33.32
CA ALA A 20 -29.41 22.76 33.84
C ALA A 20 -28.43 22.21 34.88
N THR A 21 -28.95 21.95 36.04
CA THR A 21 -28.32 21.56 37.30
C THR A 21 -27.80 20.13 37.29
N ALA A 22 -26.58 19.92 37.82
CA ALA A 22 -26.00 18.60 38.10
C ALA A 22 -26.62 17.95 39.35
N PRO A 23 -26.83 16.63 39.40
CA PRO A 23 -27.14 15.93 40.64
C PRO A 23 -25.86 15.57 41.41
N LYS A 24 -25.84 15.94 42.69
CA LYS A 24 -24.88 15.54 43.70
C LYS A 24 -25.11 14.06 44.07
N PHE A 25 -24.08 13.26 44.09
CA PHE A 25 -24.06 11.99 44.82
C PHE A 25 -23.23 12.14 46.10
N GLY A 26 -23.85 11.76 47.20
CA GLY A 26 -23.37 11.93 48.54
C GLY A 26 -22.32 10.90 48.95
N SER A 27 -21.42 11.35 49.82
CA SER A 27 -20.46 10.58 50.57
C SER A 27 -21.16 9.74 51.66
N SER A 28 -20.84 8.44 51.75
CA SER A 28 -21.05 7.68 52.97
C SER A 28 -19.73 7.02 53.40
N THR A 29 -19.33 7.47 54.58
CA THR A 29 -18.20 6.94 55.37
C THR A 29 -18.59 5.64 56.03
N ALA A 30 -17.76 4.62 55.96
CA ALA A 30 -17.70 3.54 56.95
C ALA A 30 -16.25 3.25 57.32
N ARG A 31 -15.90 3.56 58.57
CA ARG A 31 -14.69 3.15 59.25
C ARG A 31 -14.79 1.70 59.69
N GLY A 32 -13.79 0.91 59.43
CA GLY A 32 -13.58 -0.39 60.05
C GLY A 32 -12.09 -0.69 60.08
N ALA A 33 -11.53 -0.58 61.29
CA ALA A 33 -10.12 -0.89 61.58
C ALA A 33 -9.86 -2.41 61.58
N LEU A 34 -8.78 -2.86 60.98
CA LEU A 34 -8.05 -4.04 61.40
C LEU A 34 -6.56 -3.88 61.08
N SER A 35 -5.79 -4.15 62.06
CA SER A 35 -4.36 -4.02 62.23
C SER A 35 -3.52 -5.00 61.39
N GLY A 36 -2.41 -4.52 60.89
CA GLY A 36 -1.09 -5.14 60.93
C GLY A 36 -0.85 -6.43 60.14
N VAL A 37 -0.28 -6.31 58.95
CA VAL A 37 0.85 -7.16 58.51
C VAL A 37 1.66 -6.34 57.52
N GLU A 38 2.87 -5.93 57.87
CA GLU A 38 3.89 -5.44 56.95
C GLU A 38 4.27 -6.57 56.02
N ASN A 39 3.87 -6.48 54.75
CA ASN A 39 4.41 -7.27 53.66
C ASN A 39 5.22 -6.36 52.75
N ILE A 40 6.50 -6.30 53.00
CA ILE A 40 7.52 -5.79 52.07
C ILE A 40 7.54 -6.75 50.87
N ARG A 41 6.70 -6.50 49.87
CA ARG A 41 6.84 -7.01 48.53
C ARG A 41 6.86 -5.81 47.59
N GLY A 42 8.04 -5.25 47.38
CA GLY A 42 8.25 -4.42 46.19
C GLY A 42 7.93 -5.24 44.94
N PRO A 43 7.33 -4.64 43.91
CA PRO A 43 7.05 -5.36 42.68
C PRO A 43 8.36 -5.92 42.12
N LEU A 44 8.47 -7.23 42.02
CA LEU A 44 9.50 -7.91 41.22
C LEU A 44 9.31 -7.42 39.78
N ARG A 45 10.02 -6.35 39.39
CA ARG A 45 10.08 -5.90 38.00
C ARG A 45 10.68 -7.01 37.18
N CYS A 46 9.93 -7.48 36.20
CA CYS A 46 10.38 -8.46 35.23
C CYS A 46 11.69 -7.96 34.55
N ALA A 47 12.65 -8.85 34.33
CA ALA A 47 13.89 -8.52 33.64
C ALA A 47 13.65 -7.83 32.28
N ARG A 48 12.54 -8.14 31.63
CA ARG A 48 12.07 -7.49 30.41
C ARG A 48 11.70 -6.02 30.63
N CYS A 49 10.97 -5.68 31.70
CA CYS A 49 10.62 -4.29 32.03
C CYS A 49 11.86 -3.45 32.36
N LEU A 50 12.83 -4.02 33.07
CA LEU A 50 14.11 -3.36 33.38
C LEU A 50 14.96 -3.16 32.12
N PHE A 51 14.90 -4.07 31.17
CA PHE A 51 15.58 -3.96 29.89
C PHE A 51 14.94 -2.89 28.99
N GLU A 52 13.61 -2.84 28.93
CA GLU A 52 12.85 -1.82 28.19
C GLU A 52 13.07 -0.41 28.79
N GLU A 53 13.02 -0.25 30.13
CA GLU A 53 13.32 1.03 30.79
C GLU A 53 14.78 1.47 30.56
N ARG A 54 15.72 0.54 30.49
CA ARG A 54 17.13 0.84 30.20
C ARG A 54 17.35 1.23 28.74
N LEU A 55 16.65 0.61 27.82
CA LEU A 55 16.68 0.99 26.40
C LEU A 55 16.10 2.38 26.17
N LEU A 56 14.97 2.70 26.78
CA LEU A 56 14.36 4.03 26.71
C LEU A 56 15.33 5.10 27.26
N SER A 57 16.01 4.84 28.38
CA SER A 57 16.99 5.78 28.96
C SER A 57 18.20 6.03 28.04
N VAL A 58 18.69 5.01 27.33
CA VAL A 58 19.81 5.14 26.38
C VAL A 58 19.38 5.91 25.12
N GLU A 59 18.16 5.70 24.67
CA GLU A 59 17.61 6.43 23.51
C GLU A 59 17.39 7.91 23.85
N ASP A 60 16.89 8.21 25.04
CA ASP A 60 16.73 9.57 25.56
C ASP A 60 18.09 10.28 25.70
N ASP A 61 19.12 9.61 26.26
CA ASP A 61 20.46 10.15 26.38
C ASP A 61 21.09 10.49 25.02
N LEU A 62 20.91 9.61 24.04
CA LEU A 62 21.39 9.85 22.67
C LEU A 62 20.63 11.00 22.00
N TYR A 63 19.32 11.08 22.23
CA TYR A 63 18.50 12.17 21.74
C TYR A 63 18.99 13.52 22.27
N GLU A 64 19.17 13.65 23.59
CA GLU A 64 19.67 14.88 24.22
C GLU A 64 21.09 15.22 23.76
N GLN A 65 21.96 14.23 23.61
CA GLN A 65 23.31 14.45 23.06
C GLN A 65 23.24 15.03 21.64
N ARG A 66 22.34 14.52 20.79
CA ARG A 66 22.17 15.00 19.42
C ARG A 66 21.49 16.37 19.33
N ILE A 67 20.61 16.69 20.30
CA ILE A 67 20.10 18.05 20.51
C ILE A 67 21.25 19.00 20.83
N GLY A 68 22.15 18.62 21.74
CA GLY A 68 23.33 19.42 22.05
C GLY A 68 24.19 19.72 20.81
N ARG A 69 24.38 18.75 19.93
CA ARG A 69 25.14 18.91 18.67
C ARG A 69 24.51 19.91 17.70
N ILE A 70 23.21 20.16 17.79
CA ILE A 70 22.55 21.20 17.00
C ILE A 70 23.21 22.57 17.26
N ALA A 71 23.40 22.92 18.54
CA ALA A 71 24.05 24.18 18.91
C ALA A 71 25.50 24.27 18.40
N GLU A 72 26.24 23.16 18.43
CA GLU A 72 27.62 23.11 17.92
C GLU A 72 27.66 23.32 16.39
N ILE A 73 26.70 22.73 15.64
CA ILE A 73 26.56 22.88 14.18
C ILE A 73 26.19 24.34 13.83
N GLU A 74 25.27 24.95 14.60
CA GLU A 74 24.88 26.35 14.44
C GLU A 74 26.05 27.30 14.73
N ALA A 75 26.86 27.00 15.75
CA ALA A 75 28.07 27.78 16.09
C ALA A 75 29.12 27.76 14.96
N LEU A 76 29.17 26.71 14.14
CA LEU A 76 29.99 26.66 12.92
C LEU A 76 29.40 27.45 11.77
N GLY A 77 28.16 27.97 11.90
CA GLY A 77 27.45 28.73 10.87
C GLY A 77 26.64 27.89 9.89
N PHE A 78 26.41 26.61 10.19
CA PHE A 78 25.54 25.73 9.42
C PHE A 78 24.12 25.72 10.02
N ARG A 79 23.11 25.53 9.16
CA ARG A 79 21.73 25.31 9.60
C ARG A 79 21.50 23.83 9.85
N PRO A 80 21.03 23.41 11.05
CA PRO A 80 20.80 22.01 11.37
C PRO A 80 19.66 21.37 10.55
N TYR A 81 18.77 22.22 10.03
CA TYR A 81 17.73 21.86 9.07
C TYR A 81 17.80 22.81 7.89
N GLY A 82 18.38 22.31 6.81
CA GLY A 82 18.67 23.09 5.61
C GLY A 82 17.45 23.40 4.76
N HIS A 83 17.71 24.13 3.69
CA HIS A 83 16.73 24.44 2.65
C HIS A 83 16.99 23.58 1.39
N ARG A 84 16.53 24.06 0.23
CA ARG A 84 16.78 23.43 -1.06
C ARG A 84 18.28 23.21 -1.28
N PHE A 85 18.62 22.01 -1.71
CA PHE A 85 19.96 21.63 -2.15
C PHE A 85 19.89 21.25 -3.64
N ASP A 86 20.59 21.97 -4.48
CA ASP A 86 20.66 21.67 -5.91
C ASP A 86 21.74 20.63 -6.15
N PHE A 87 21.36 19.47 -6.62
CA PHE A 87 22.27 18.37 -6.97
C PHE A 87 22.36 18.20 -8.48
N THR A 88 23.49 17.69 -8.96
CA THR A 88 23.69 17.37 -10.38
C THR A 88 23.22 15.95 -10.71
N HIS A 89 23.44 15.02 -9.80
CA HIS A 89 23.10 13.60 -9.97
C HIS A 89 22.50 13.04 -8.68
N THR A 90 21.61 12.08 -8.82
CA THR A 90 21.28 11.17 -7.72
C THR A 90 22.36 10.11 -7.58
N ILE A 91 22.51 9.48 -6.39
CA ILE A 91 23.46 8.38 -6.21
C ILE A 91 23.22 7.23 -7.20
N PRO A 92 21.97 6.76 -7.45
CA PRO A 92 21.72 5.77 -8.50
C PRO A 92 22.18 6.19 -9.89
N GLN A 93 22.02 7.48 -10.27
CA GLN A 93 22.52 7.97 -11.57
C GLN A 93 24.06 7.93 -11.64
N VAL A 94 24.75 8.34 -10.57
CA VAL A 94 26.22 8.21 -10.50
C VAL A 94 26.66 6.76 -10.67
N LEU A 95 26.03 5.83 -9.98
CA LEU A 95 26.37 4.41 -10.05
C LEU A 95 26.05 3.82 -11.43
N ALA A 96 24.92 4.17 -12.03
CA ALA A 96 24.53 3.69 -13.36
C ALA A 96 25.50 4.21 -14.45
N GLU A 97 25.95 5.46 -14.34
CA GLU A 97 26.81 6.09 -15.37
C GLU A 97 28.29 5.81 -15.18
N TYR A 98 28.76 5.74 -13.92
CA TYR A 98 30.18 5.68 -13.58
C TYR A 98 30.59 4.42 -12.81
N GLY A 99 29.62 3.59 -12.40
CA GLY A 99 29.84 2.42 -11.53
C GLY A 99 30.85 1.43 -12.07
N GLU A 100 30.84 1.19 -13.38
CA GLU A 100 31.73 0.24 -14.06
C GLU A 100 32.94 0.90 -14.73
N LYS A 101 33.06 2.26 -14.73
CA LYS A 101 34.17 2.97 -15.38
C LYS A 101 35.49 2.77 -14.64
N ALA A 102 36.55 2.50 -15.38
CA ALA A 102 37.92 2.42 -14.90
C ALA A 102 38.45 3.82 -14.45
N PRO A 103 39.49 3.90 -13.60
CA PRO A 103 40.02 5.19 -13.13
C PRO A 103 40.36 6.17 -14.27
N GLU A 104 40.90 5.66 -15.36
CA GLU A 104 41.31 6.46 -16.53
C GLU A 104 40.09 7.09 -17.25
N GLN A 105 38.93 6.46 -17.16
CA GLN A 105 37.67 6.95 -17.72
C GLN A 105 36.98 8.02 -16.88
N LEU A 106 37.49 8.27 -15.66
CA LEU A 106 37.06 9.36 -14.80
C LEU A 106 37.90 10.64 -14.97
N GLU A 107 38.82 10.64 -15.96
CA GLU A 107 39.61 11.81 -16.38
C GLU A 107 39.09 12.37 -17.73
N PRO A 108 38.95 13.70 -17.90
CA PRO A 108 39.17 14.72 -16.87
C PRO A 108 38.18 14.55 -15.71
N ARG A 109 38.51 15.05 -14.51
CA ARG A 109 37.74 14.87 -13.28
C ARG A 109 36.23 15.12 -13.48
N VAL A 110 35.43 14.11 -13.20
CA VAL A 110 33.98 14.19 -13.27
C VAL A 110 33.45 14.84 -12.00
N GLN A 111 33.03 16.08 -12.08
CA GLN A 111 32.43 16.81 -10.97
C GLN A 111 30.99 16.37 -10.74
N VAL A 112 30.65 16.07 -9.49
CA VAL A 112 29.29 15.70 -9.08
C VAL A 112 28.90 16.41 -7.79
N ARG A 113 27.60 16.67 -7.66
CA ARG A 113 26.99 17.21 -6.47
C ARG A 113 25.81 16.30 -6.10
N VAL A 114 25.92 15.59 -4.97
CA VAL A 114 24.94 14.60 -4.55
C VAL A 114 24.50 14.82 -3.11
N ALA A 115 23.35 14.30 -2.73
CA ALA A 115 22.85 14.29 -1.36
C ALA A 115 22.53 12.88 -0.91
N GLY A 116 22.65 12.60 0.38
CA GLY A 116 22.29 11.29 0.91
C GLY A 116 22.29 11.24 2.44
N ARG A 117 21.77 10.14 2.96
CA ARG A 117 21.78 9.80 4.37
C ARG A 117 23.08 9.09 4.73
N ILE A 118 23.75 9.50 5.78
CA ILE A 118 24.96 8.85 6.30
C ILE A 118 24.59 7.49 6.90
N MET A 119 25.10 6.42 6.29
CA MET A 119 24.90 5.05 6.76
C MET A 119 26.14 4.53 7.51
N THR A 120 27.33 5.01 7.17
CA THR A 120 28.58 4.71 7.88
C THR A 120 29.48 5.91 7.87
N VAL A 121 30.29 6.01 8.93
CA VAL A 121 31.35 7.01 9.02
C VAL A 121 32.60 6.35 9.64
N ARG A 122 33.77 6.56 9.03
CA ARG A 122 35.06 6.14 9.55
C ARG A 122 36.01 7.33 9.55
N ARG A 123 36.37 7.83 10.74
CA ARG A 123 37.28 8.96 10.90
C ARG A 123 38.70 8.42 11.16
N MET A 124 39.66 8.88 10.36
CA MET A 124 41.07 8.44 10.42
C MET A 124 42.00 9.66 10.42
N GLY A 125 42.20 10.26 11.60
CA GLY A 125 43.07 11.44 11.78
C GLY A 125 42.63 12.62 10.92
N LYS A 126 43.38 12.94 9.86
CA LYS A 126 43.12 14.10 8.95
C LYS A 126 42.21 13.79 7.78
N ALA A 127 41.67 12.59 7.71
CA ALA A 127 40.78 12.16 6.63
C ALA A 127 39.71 11.18 7.14
N GLY A 128 38.75 10.83 6.32
CA GLY A 128 37.79 9.77 6.63
C GLY A 128 36.89 9.44 5.45
N PHE A 129 36.15 8.37 5.63
CA PHE A 129 35.18 7.88 4.65
C PHE A 129 33.80 7.84 5.29
N ALA A 130 32.78 8.08 4.48
CA ALA A 130 31.41 7.82 4.84
C ALA A 130 30.68 7.18 3.64
N HIS A 131 29.61 6.41 3.91
CA HIS A 131 28.71 5.97 2.85
C HIS A 131 27.42 6.78 2.95
N LEU A 132 27.04 7.38 1.84
CA LEU A 132 25.77 8.06 1.69
C LEU A 132 24.78 7.16 0.97
N MET A 133 23.57 7.05 1.51
CA MET A 133 22.47 6.32 0.88
C MET A 133 21.44 7.27 0.31
N GLN A 134 21.07 7.05 -0.93
CA GLN A 134 19.94 7.70 -1.60
C GLN A 134 19.22 6.69 -2.48
N ASN A 135 17.90 6.66 -2.36
CA ASN A 135 17.06 5.75 -3.15
C ASN A 135 17.41 4.25 -3.05
N GLY A 136 17.98 3.82 -1.89
CA GLY A 136 18.37 2.43 -1.64
C GLY A 136 19.78 2.07 -2.10
N GLU A 137 20.46 2.95 -2.83
CA GLU A 137 21.83 2.77 -3.31
C GLU A 137 22.81 3.55 -2.42
N GLN A 138 24.05 3.06 -2.32
CA GLN A 138 25.08 3.66 -1.49
C GLN A 138 26.30 4.06 -2.32
N LEU A 139 26.87 5.23 -2.01
CA LEU A 139 28.08 5.75 -2.61
C LEU A 139 29.04 6.20 -1.52
N GLN A 140 30.30 5.83 -1.64
CA GLN A 140 31.36 6.24 -0.71
C GLN A 140 31.74 7.70 -0.96
N VAL A 141 31.97 8.45 0.11
CA VAL A 141 32.55 9.79 0.07
C VAL A 141 33.82 9.82 0.90
N TYR A 142 34.84 10.52 0.42
CA TYR A 142 36.14 10.69 1.04
C TYR A 142 36.36 12.15 1.40
N VAL A 143 36.45 12.45 2.70
CA VAL A 143 36.64 13.80 3.24
C VAL A 143 38.06 13.95 3.76
N ARG A 144 38.78 14.96 3.31
CA ARG A 144 40.13 15.30 3.79
C ARG A 144 40.15 16.71 4.38
N LYS A 145 40.92 16.89 5.47
CA LYS A 145 41.03 18.19 6.15
C LYS A 145 41.60 19.29 5.26
N ASP A 146 42.50 18.93 4.33
CA ASP A 146 43.18 19.85 3.42
C ASP A 146 42.41 20.08 2.09
N ALA A 147 41.30 19.36 1.86
CA ALA A 147 40.48 19.47 0.67
C ALA A 147 39.19 20.27 0.90
N VAL A 148 38.73 20.38 2.13
CA VAL A 148 37.53 21.14 2.53
C VAL A 148 37.92 22.28 3.47
N SER A 149 37.03 23.27 3.66
CA SER A 149 37.27 24.34 4.63
C SER A 149 37.36 23.84 6.09
N GLU A 150 38.02 24.59 6.96
CA GLU A 150 38.10 24.24 8.38
C GLU A 150 36.75 24.04 9.03
N LYS A 151 35.75 24.86 8.65
CA LYS A 151 34.37 24.76 9.14
C LYS A 151 33.69 23.46 8.65
N GLU A 152 33.86 23.11 7.39
CA GLU A 152 33.29 21.88 6.82
C GLU A 152 33.96 20.64 7.42
N TYR A 153 35.27 20.69 7.69
CA TYR A 153 35.96 19.61 8.40
C TYR A 153 35.50 19.49 9.86
N ALA A 154 35.29 20.60 10.56
CA ALA A 154 34.69 20.59 11.89
C ALA A 154 33.29 20.02 11.88
N LEU A 155 32.44 20.41 10.91
CA LEU A 155 31.14 19.82 10.69
C LEU A 155 31.23 18.29 10.49
N TYR A 156 32.16 17.81 9.65
CA TYR A 156 32.37 16.37 9.42
C TYR A 156 32.66 15.61 10.73
N GLN A 157 33.34 16.24 11.70
CA GLN A 157 33.61 15.62 13.01
C GLN A 157 32.34 15.50 13.89
N LEU A 158 31.32 16.35 13.67
CA LEU A 158 30.06 16.37 14.43
C LEU A 158 28.96 15.49 13.83
N LEU A 159 29.17 14.98 12.60
CA LEU A 159 28.14 14.18 11.91
C LEU A 159 27.83 12.88 12.65
N ASP A 160 26.56 12.55 12.72
CA ASP A 160 26.05 11.27 13.23
C ASP A 160 25.54 10.36 12.12
N LEU A 161 25.42 9.06 12.44
CA LEU A 161 24.72 8.12 11.57
C LEU A 161 23.26 8.56 11.44
N GLY A 162 22.78 8.55 10.21
CA GLY A 162 21.44 8.99 9.88
C GLY A 162 21.36 10.45 9.41
N ASP A 163 22.34 11.31 9.72
CA ASP A 163 22.32 12.70 9.23
C ASP A 163 22.22 12.77 7.70
N LEU A 164 21.52 13.76 7.20
CA LEU A 164 21.43 14.05 5.78
C LEU A 164 22.43 15.14 5.41
N ILE A 165 23.29 14.85 4.46
CA ILE A 165 24.29 15.80 3.95
C ILE A 165 24.26 15.87 2.42
N GLY A 166 24.73 17.00 1.90
CA GLY A 166 25.13 17.16 0.52
C GLY A 166 26.66 17.22 0.41
N VAL A 167 27.19 16.70 -0.67
CA VAL A 167 28.61 16.80 -1.00
C VAL A 167 28.79 17.24 -2.46
N GLU A 168 29.84 18.02 -2.68
CA GLU A 168 30.28 18.43 -4.00
C GLU A 168 31.77 18.03 -4.13
N GLY A 169 32.17 17.52 -5.28
CA GLY A 169 33.51 17.07 -5.53
C GLY A 169 33.61 16.17 -6.77
N TYR A 170 34.71 15.51 -6.94
CA TYR A 170 34.97 14.70 -8.13
C TYR A 170 34.99 13.20 -7.84
N LEU A 171 34.59 12.41 -8.84
CA LEU A 171 34.62 10.96 -8.78
C LEU A 171 36.06 10.45 -8.91
N PHE A 172 36.38 9.41 -8.13
CA PHE A 172 37.66 8.69 -8.24
C PHE A 172 37.50 7.25 -7.74
N ARG A 173 38.47 6.40 -8.04
CA ARG A 173 38.53 5.06 -7.46
C ARG A 173 39.58 4.99 -6.35
N THR A 174 39.19 4.37 -5.24
CA THR A 174 40.11 4.09 -4.14
C THR A 174 41.11 3.01 -4.53
N ARG A 175 42.12 2.76 -3.68
CA ARG A 175 43.10 1.65 -3.88
C ARG A 175 42.43 0.27 -3.94
N THR A 176 41.26 0.12 -3.32
CA THR A 176 40.45 -1.10 -3.33
C THR A 176 39.44 -1.11 -4.49
N ASN A 177 39.59 -0.20 -5.46
CA ASN A 177 38.73 -0.04 -6.62
C ASN A 177 37.28 0.36 -6.33
N GLU A 178 36.97 0.91 -5.14
CA GLU A 178 35.64 1.41 -4.80
C GLU A 178 35.42 2.81 -5.37
N LEU A 179 34.30 3.02 -6.12
CA LEU A 179 33.93 4.32 -6.64
C LEU A 179 33.58 5.26 -5.49
N SER A 180 34.19 6.44 -5.47
CA SER A 180 34.06 7.38 -4.36
C SER A 180 34.03 8.82 -4.85
N ILE A 181 33.48 9.73 -4.04
CA ILE A 181 33.56 11.17 -4.27
C ILE A 181 34.68 11.72 -3.41
N HIS A 182 35.69 12.36 -3.99
CA HIS A 182 36.62 13.20 -3.25
C HIS A 182 35.93 14.53 -2.97
N VAL A 183 35.58 14.76 -1.70
CA VAL A 183 34.76 15.91 -1.29
C VAL A 183 35.61 17.19 -1.29
N GLU A 184 35.10 18.21 -1.96
CA GLU A 184 35.63 19.57 -2.01
C GLU A 184 34.75 20.52 -1.20
N HIS A 185 33.41 20.27 -1.14
CA HIS A 185 32.46 21.00 -0.30
C HIS A 185 31.48 20.09 0.40
N LEU A 186 31.17 20.42 1.67
CA LEU A 186 30.25 19.68 2.53
C LEU A 186 29.09 20.57 2.96
N TYR A 187 27.86 20.11 2.76
CA TYR A 187 26.63 20.80 3.11
C TYR A 187 25.84 19.99 4.14
N PHE A 188 25.36 20.65 5.20
CA PHE A 188 24.48 20.03 6.17
C PHE A 188 23.02 20.24 5.78
N LEU A 189 22.22 19.15 5.70
CA LEU A 189 20.85 19.22 5.19
C LEU A 189 19.81 18.95 6.28
N ALA A 190 20.03 17.93 7.11
CA ALA A 190 19.12 17.65 8.23
C ALA A 190 19.80 16.82 9.33
N LYS A 191 19.60 17.22 10.57
CA LYS A 191 20.03 16.49 11.76
C LYS A 191 19.08 15.34 12.06
N THR A 192 19.64 14.16 12.32
CA THR A 192 18.91 13.00 12.83
C THR A 192 19.04 12.93 14.33
N LEU A 193 17.93 12.92 15.05
CA LEU A 193 17.90 12.92 16.51
C LEU A 193 17.82 11.51 17.11
N LEU A 194 17.10 10.60 16.46
CA LEU A 194 16.98 9.22 16.90
C LEU A 194 18.08 8.33 16.31
N SER A 195 18.41 7.24 17.00
CA SER A 195 19.36 6.26 16.49
C SER A 195 18.80 5.52 15.27
N MET A 196 19.69 5.23 14.32
CA MET A 196 19.32 4.35 13.22
C MET A 196 19.28 2.90 13.70
N PRO A 197 18.37 2.06 13.18
CA PRO A 197 18.36 0.62 13.48
C PRO A 197 19.74 0.00 13.23
N GLU A 198 20.13 -0.97 14.05
CA GLU A 198 21.43 -1.63 13.93
C GLU A 198 21.60 -2.27 12.55
N LYS A 199 22.76 -2.04 11.96
CA LYS A 199 23.06 -2.36 10.55
C LYS A 199 23.14 -3.85 10.24
N TRP A 200 23.40 -4.69 11.25
CA TRP A 200 23.77 -6.10 11.06
C TRP A 200 22.57 -7.05 11.01
N HIS A 201 21.43 -6.63 11.57
CA HIS A 201 20.23 -7.46 11.63
C HIS A 201 19.02 -6.82 10.92
N GLY A 202 19.14 -5.55 10.44
CA GLY A 202 18.00 -4.81 9.89
C GLY A 202 16.96 -4.55 10.99
N LEU A 203 15.77 -4.18 10.57
CA LEU A 203 14.59 -4.14 11.44
C LEU A 203 13.87 -5.48 11.31
N GLU A 204 14.15 -6.43 12.22
CA GLU A 204 13.63 -7.81 12.14
C GLU A 204 12.19 -7.93 12.66
N ASP A 205 11.84 -7.14 13.70
CA ASP A 205 10.51 -7.20 14.28
C ASP A 205 9.45 -6.74 13.27
N VAL A 206 8.62 -7.69 12.85
CA VAL A 206 7.62 -7.51 11.80
C VAL A 206 6.58 -6.45 12.17
N GLU A 207 6.18 -6.37 13.44
CA GLU A 207 5.20 -5.38 13.89
C GLU A 207 5.79 -3.98 13.84
N THR A 208 7.00 -3.78 14.31
CA THR A 208 7.71 -2.50 14.22
C THR A 208 7.93 -2.09 12.76
N ARG A 209 8.26 -3.02 11.86
CA ARG A 209 8.37 -2.75 10.41
C ARG A 209 7.08 -2.19 9.81
N TYR A 210 5.93 -2.69 10.20
CA TYR A 210 4.64 -2.20 9.71
C TYR A 210 4.26 -0.87 10.35
N ARG A 211 4.51 -0.68 11.66
CA ARG A 211 4.20 0.56 12.39
C ARG A 211 5.12 1.72 12.00
N GLN A 212 6.40 1.43 11.86
CA GLN A 212 7.44 2.40 11.53
C GLN A 212 8.01 2.15 10.13
N ARG A 213 7.13 2.11 9.14
CA ARG A 213 7.50 1.84 7.74
C ARG A 213 8.61 2.72 7.21
N TYR A 214 8.72 3.95 7.70
CA TYR A 214 9.82 4.85 7.36
C TYR A 214 11.19 4.31 7.81
N LEU A 215 11.28 3.61 8.95
CA LEU A 215 12.51 2.93 9.36
C LEU A 215 12.77 1.68 8.53
N ASP A 216 11.72 0.90 8.27
CA ASP A 216 11.80 -0.29 7.42
C ASP A 216 12.34 0.06 6.01
N LEU A 217 11.86 1.15 5.41
CA LEU A 217 12.35 1.67 4.12
C LEU A 217 13.80 2.15 4.14
N ILE A 218 14.30 2.58 5.30
CA ILE A 218 15.70 2.97 5.48
C ILE A 218 16.59 1.75 5.73
N ALA A 219 16.14 0.82 6.57
CA ALA A 219 16.94 -0.32 7.02
C ALA A 219 16.96 -1.47 6.03
N ASN A 220 15.85 -1.70 5.31
CA ASN A 220 15.62 -2.86 4.45
C ASN A 220 15.42 -2.45 2.98
N PRO A 221 16.47 -2.42 2.14
CA PRO A 221 16.36 -2.02 0.73
C PRO A 221 15.35 -2.85 -0.09
N GLU A 222 15.17 -4.12 0.28
CA GLU A 222 14.23 -5.03 -0.41
C GLU A 222 12.76 -4.55 -0.26
N VAL A 223 12.41 -3.97 0.90
CA VAL A 223 11.07 -3.40 1.12
C VAL A 223 10.77 -2.26 0.14
N ARG A 224 11.78 -1.43 -0.16
CA ARG A 224 11.65 -0.38 -1.16
C ARG A 224 11.34 -0.96 -2.55
N LYS A 225 11.99 -2.07 -2.94
CA LYS A 225 11.77 -2.73 -4.23
C LYS A 225 10.31 -3.14 -4.38
N VAL A 226 9.68 -3.66 -3.32
CA VAL A 226 8.26 -4.03 -3.34
C VAL A 226 7.39 -2.85 -3.76
N PHE A 227 7.56 -1.67 -3.14
CA PHE A 227 6.74 -0.50 -3.46
C PHE A 227 7.06 0.12 -4.83
N VAL A 228 8.31 0.06 -5.29
CA VAL A 228 8.68 0.46 -6.65
C VAL A 228 8.03 -0.48 -7.67
N THR A 229 8.05 -1.78 -7.42
CA THR A 229 7.41 -2.78 -8.28
C THR A 229 5.89 -2.60 -8.30
N ARG A 230 5.25 -2.37 -7.13
CA ARG A 230 3.84 -2.01 -7.06
C ARG A 230 3.48 -0.80 -7.94
N ALA A 231 4.30 0.26 -7.88
CA ALA A 231 4.08 1.44 -8.72
C ALA A 231 4.20 1.12 -10.21
N LYS A 232 5.13 0.23 -10.61
CA LYS A 232 5.25 -0.24 -12.00
C LYS A 232 4.03 -1.05 -12.45
N ILE A 233 3.50 -1.95 -11.59
CA ILE A 233 2.28 -2.72 -11.87
C ILE A 233 1.12 -1.78 -12.18
N VAL A 234 0.84 -0.82 -11.28
CA VAL A 234 -0.25 0.15 -11.47
C VAL A 234 -0.05 0.98 -12.74
N ALA A 235 1.18 1.47 -12.99
CA ALA A 235 1.49 2.23 -14.19
C ALA A 235 1.35 1.39 -15.47
N SER A 236 1.67 0.10 -15.43
CA SER A 236 1.48 -0.84 -16.55
C SER A 236 0.00 -1.01 -16.88
N LEU A 237 -0.83 -1.31 -15.87
CA LEU A 237 -2.27 -1.49 -16.05
C LEU A 237 -2.93 -0.23 -16.63
N ARG A 238 -2.60 0.98 -16.13
CA ARG A 238 -3.09 2.25 -16.69
C ARG A 238 -2.73 2.40 -18.16
N ARG A 239 -1.45 2.29 -18.51
CA ARG A 239 -1.01 2.43 -19.92
C ARG A 239 -1.70 1.44 -20.85
N GLN A 240 -1.91 0.21 -20.40
CA GLN A 240 -2.57 -0.81 -21.19
C GLN A 240 -4.05 -0.49 -21.44
N LEU A 241 -4.77 -0.06 -20.40
CA LEU A 241 -6.18 0.31 -20.50
C LEU A 241 -6.36 1.57 -21.35
N GLU A 242 -5.60 2.63 -21.09
CA GLU A 242 -5.63 3.87 -21.87
C GLU A 242 -5.32 3.64 -23.35
N SER A 243 -4.32 2.79 -23.67
CA SER A 243 -3.97 2.44 -25.04
C SER A 243 -5.09 1.70 -25.80
N ARG A 244 -6.03 1.10 -25.06
CA ARG A 244 -7.22 0.42 -25.58
C ARG A 244 -8.47 1.30 -25.56
N GLY A 245 -8.31 2.59 -25.24
CA GLY A 245 -9.38 3.58 -25.23
C GLY A 245 -10.26 3.57 -23.98
N PHE A 246 -9.81 3.00 -22.88
CA PHE A 246 -10.49 3.14 -21.59
C PHE A 246 -10.23 4.52 -20.99
N LEU A 247 -11.25 5.08 -20.37
CA LEU A 247 -11.21 6.33 -19.62
C LEU A 247 -11.06 6.04 -18.13
N GLU A 248 -10.02 6.59 -17.47
CA GLU A 248 -9.93 6.58 -16.00
C GLU A 248 -10.95 7.55 -15.42
N VAL A 249 -11.74 7.08 -14.47
CA VAL A 249 -12.78 7.86 -13.82
C VAL A 249 -12.69 7.73 -12.30
N GLU A 250 -13.36 8.64 -11.60
CA GLU A 250 -13.51 8.59 -10.15
C GLU A 250 -15.00 8.54 -9.80
N THR A 251 -15.38 7.63 -8.91
CA THR A 251 -16.74 7.48 -8.40
C THR A 251 -16.77 7.66 -6.88
N PRO A 252 -17.94 7.91 -6.25
CA PRO A 252 -18.01 8.21 -4.84
C PRO A 252 -17.45 7.11 -3.93
N MET A 253 -16.56 7.47 -3.01
CA MET A 253 -16.14 6.59 -1.91
C MET A 253 -17.15 6.55 -0.77
N LEU A 254 -17.89 7.66 -0.53
CA LEU A 254 -18.99 7.73 0.42
C LEU A 254 -20.29 7.54 -0.34
N GLN A 255 -21.04 6.51 -0.01
CA GLN A 255 -22.26 6.10 -0.72
C GLN A 255 -23.44 6.08 0.24
N SER A 256 -24.60 6.50 -0.24
CA SER A 256 -25.87 6.40 0.51
C SER A 256 -26.42 4.97 0.53
N ILE A 257 -26.11 4.18 -0.51
CA ILE A 257 -26.41 2.75 -0.62
C ILE A 257 -25.14 2.07 -1.10
N TYR A 258 -24.68 1.05 -0.38
CA TYR A 258 -23.53 0.25 -0.79
C TYR A 258 -23.97 -0.96 -1.63
N GLY A 259 -23.11 -1.42 -2.53
CA GLY A 259 -23.40 -2.57 -3.39
C GLY A 259 -22.21 -2.90 -4.29
N GLY A 260 -22.39 -3.86 -5.20
CA GLY A 260 -21.36 -4.32 -6.12
C GLY A 260 -20.47 -5.45 -5.58
N ALA A 261 -20.67 -5.87 -4.32
CA ALA A 261 -19.97 -7.02 -3.73
C ALA A 261 -20.79 -7.58 -2.56
N ALA A 262 -20.51 -8.81 -2.15
CA ALA A 262 -20.99 -9.38 -0.90
C ALA A 262 -19.96 -9.06 0.19
N ALA A 263 -20.20 -8.02 0.99
CA ALA A 263 -19.31 -7.59 2.04
C ALA A 263 -20.00 -6.63 3.03
N ARG A 264 -19.49 -6.51 4.25
CA ARG A 264 -19.97 -5.55 5.24
C ARG A 264 -19.30 -4.19 5.05
N PRO A 265 -20.07 -3.08 4.97
CA PRO A 265 -19.51 -1.74 4.87
C PRO A 265 -19.04 -1.20 6.20
N PHE A 266 -18.15 -0.20 6.18
CA PHE A 266 -18.00 0.75 7.28
C PHE A 266 -19.07 1.83 7.17
N THR A 267 -19.68 2.20 8.27
CA THR A 267 -20.70 3.25 8.35
C THR A 267 -20.15 4.52 8.96
N THR A 268 -20.54 5.66 8.43
CA THR A 268 -20.26 6.99 8.98
C THR A 268 -21.50 7.87 8.91
N HIS A 269 -21.51 9.03 9.60
CA HIS A 269 -22.62 9.95 9.64
C HIS A 269 -22.24 11.33 9.09
N HIS A 270 -23.06 11.88 8.20
CA HIS A 270 -22.89 13.23 7.66
C HIS A 270 -23.71 14.23 8.50
N ASN A 271 -23.06 14.93 9.44
CA ASN A 271 -23.70 15.78 10.45
C ASN A 271 -24.63 16.85 9.88
N THR A 272 -24.25 17.51 8.78
CA THR A 272 -25.06 18.63 8.23
C THR A 272 -26.32 18.15 7.51
N LEU A 273 -26.25 17.01 6.86
CA LEU A 273 -27.39 16.42 6.15
C LEU A 273 -28.20 15.48 7.04
N ASP A 274 -27.68 15.13 8.21
CA ASP A 274 -28.27 14.18 9.16
C ASP A 274 -28.62 12.83 8.49
N ILE A 275 -27.62 12.28 7.74
CA ILE A 275 -27.76 11.01 7.03
C ILE A 275 -26.58 10.09 7.31
N ASP A 276 -26.84 8.79 7.33
CA ASP A 276 -25.81 7.76 7.35
C ASP A 276 -25.26 7.55 5.95
N LEU A 277 -23.94 7.37 5.86
CA LEU A 277 -23.20 7.04 4.65
C LEU A 277 -22.34 5.82 4.90
N TYR A 278 -22.01 5.15 3.83
CA TYR A 278 -21.18 3.96 3.83
C TYR A 278 -19.90 4.21 3.04
N LEU A 279 -18.76 3.74 3.56
CA LEU A 279 -17.57 3.60 2.73
C LEU A 279 -17.80 2.48 1.71
N ARG A 280 -17.55 2.74 0.44
CA ARG A 280 -17.85 1.78 -0.65
C ARG A 280 -17.14 0.45 -0.46
N ILE A 281 -17.84 -0.63 -0.76
CA ILE A 281 -17.30 -1.99 -0.84
C ILE A 281 -16.82 -2.34 -2.26
N ALA A 282 -17.34 -1.64 -3.28
CA ALA A 282 -17.01 -1.71 -4.69
C ALA A 282 -17.51 -0.44 -5.42
N PRO A 283 -16.91 -0.01 -6.54
CA PRO A 283 -17.41 1.06 -7.41
C PRO A 283 -18.39 0.58 -8.49
N GLU A 284 -18.63 -0.72 -8.60
CA GLU A 284 -19.31 -1.44 -9.68
C GLU A 284 -20.59 -0.74 -10.16
N LEU A 285 -21.56 -0.48 -9.25
CA LEU A 285 -22.86 0.07 -9.63
C LEU A 285 -22.77 1.49 -10.20
N TYR A 286 -21.75 2.25 -9.81
CA TYR A 286 -21.48 3.58 -10.38
C TYR A 286 -20.82 3.50 -11.75
N LEU A 287 -19.84 2.59 -11.93
CA LEU A 287 -19.17 2.40 -13.21
C LEU A 287 -20.15 1.91 -14.29
N LYS A 288 -21.07 1.01 -13.94
CA LYS A 288 -22.16 0.58 -14.85
C LYS A 288 -23.11 1.73 -15.24
N ARG A 289 -23.42 2.66 -14.31
CA ARG A 289 -24.19 3.88 -14.63
C ARG A 289 -23.47 4.75 -15.66
N LEU A 290 -22.13 4.81 -15.62
CA LEU A 290 -21.33 5.55 -16.62
C LEU A 290 -21.41 4.88 -17.99
N VAL A 291 -21.41 3.54 -18.05
CA VAL A 291 -21.61 2.80 -19.31
C VAL A 291 -23.00 3.05 -19.88
N VAL A 292 -24.06 3.03 -19.04
CA VAL A 292 -25.41 3.45 -19.45
C VAL A 292 -25.42 4.87 -20.01
N GLY A 293 -24.61 5.77 -19.41
CA GLY A 293 -24.44 7.15 -19.84
C GLY A 293 -23.63 7.35 -21.12
N GLY A 294 -23.13 6.26 -21.74
CA GLY A 294 -22.39 6.28 -23.00
C GLY A 294 -20.86 6.35 -22.87
N LEU A 295 -20.31 6.21 -21.67
CA LEU A 295 -18.87 5.99 -21.48
C LEU A 295 -18.59 4.48 -21.65
N GLU A 296 -18.38 4.05 -22.89
CA GLU A 296 -18.37 2.63 -23.28
C GLU A 296 -17.18 1.82 -22.71
N ARG A 297 -16.10 2.49 -22.31
CA ARG A 297 -14.91 1.88 -21.70
C ARG A 297 -14.43 2.74 -20.56
N VAL A 298 -14.63 2.28 -19.34
CA VAL A 298 -14.24 3.00 -18.12
C VAL A 298 -13.44 2.11 -17.19
N TYR A 299 -12.55 2.71 -16.42
CA TYR A 299 -11.87 2.02 -15.34
C TYR A 299 -11.60 2.95 -14.16
N GLU A 300 -11.45 2.38 -12.99
CA GLU A 300 -11.07 3.07 -11.76
C GLU A 300 -10.06 2.23 -10.98
N ILE A 301 -8.92 2.83 -10.59
CA ILE A 301 -7.97 2.22 -9.65
C ILE A 301 -8.10 2.97 -8.32
N ASN A 302 -8.63 2.31 -7.31
CA ASN A 302 -9.03 2.99 -6.08
C ASN A 302 -9.02 2.10 -4.83
N ARG A 303 -9.40 2.73 -3.70
CA ARG A 303 -9.60 2.05 -2.42
C ARG A 303 -11.04 1.60 -2.27
N ASN A 304 -11.19 0.33 -1.84
CA ASN A 304 -12.43 -0.23 -1.35
C ASN A 304 -12.27 -0.61 0.13
N PHE A 305 -13.40 -0.68 0.83
CA PHE A 305 -13.43 -0.83 2.27
C PHE A 305 -14.41 -1.95 2.65
N ARG A 306 -13.92 -2.99 3.32
CA ARG A 306 -14.73 -4.11 3.81
C ARG A 306 -14.49 -4.29 5.29
N ASN A 307 -15.55 -4.22 6.09
CA ASN A 307 -15.49 -4.36 7.55
C ASN A 307 -15.42 -5.83 7.96
N GLU A 308 -14.32 -6.47 7.59
CA GLU A 308 -14.06 -7.89 7.76
C GLU A 308 -12.80 -8.12 8.60
N GLY A 309 -12.47 -9.40 8.84
CA GLY A 309 -11.29 -9.79 9.60
C GLY A 309 -9.98 -9.45 8.86
N ILE A 310 -8.92 -9.19 9.63
CA ILE A 310 -7.57 -8.97 9.11
C ILE A 310 -6.82 -10.30 9.06
N SER A 311 -6.24 -10.63 7.89
CA SER A 311 -5.43 -11.84 7.69
C SER A 311 -4.16 -11.54 6.89
N THR A 312 -3.45 -12.56 6.47
CA THR A 312 -2.32 -12.42 5.53
C THR A 312 -2.75 -12.02 4.12
N GLN A 313 -4.03 -12.24 3.77
CA GLN A 313 -4.59 -11.96 2.44
C GLN A 313 -5.65 -10.87 2.45
N HIS A 314 -6.11 -10.39 3.63
CA HIS A 314 -7.19 -9.43 3.79
C HIS A 314 -6.76 -8.24 4.65
N ASN A 315 -7.06 -7.05 4.17
CA ASN A 315 -6.95 -5.78 4.89
C ASN A 315 -8.25 -5.01 4.71
N PRO A 316 -8.80 -4.36 5.74
CA PRO A 316 -10.09 -3.67 5.64
C PRO A 316 -10.15 -2.57 4.58
N GLU A 317 -9.01 -1.99 4.25
CA GLU A 317 -8.80 -1.04 3.16
C GLU A 317 -7.80 -1.62 2.18
N PHE A 318 -8.20 -1.80 0.93
CA PHE A 318 -7.40 -2.43 -0.11
C PHE A 318 -7.58 -1.74 -1.47
N THR A 319 -6.67 -1.99 -2.41
CA THR A 319 -6.70 -1.39 -3.74
C THR A 319 -7.21 -2.39 -4.76
N MET A 320 -8.22 -1.97 -5.53
CA MET A 320 -8.70 -2.69 -6.72
C MET A 320 -8.54 -1.84 -7.98
N LEU A 321 -8.37 -2.51 -9.10
CA LEU A 321 -8.71 -2.02 -10.41
C LEU A 321 -10.07 -2.60 -10.77
N GLU A 322 -11.05 -1.76 -11.13
CA GLU A 322 -12.29 -2.20 -11.77
C GLU A 322 -12.44 -1.53 -13.14
N PHE A 323 -12.87 -2.29 -14.15
CA PHE A 323 -13.05 -1.80 -15.50
C PHE A 323 -14.21 -2.48 -16.21
N TYR A 324 -14.88 -1.72 -17.09
CA TYR A 324 -16.09 -2.13 -17.82
C TYR A 324 -15.95 -1.76 -19.28
N GLN A 325 -16.35 -2.69 -20.15
CA GLN A 325 -16.33 -2.49 -21.60
C GLN A 325 -17.68 -2.87 -22.20
N ALA A 326 -18.32 -1.94 -22.92
CA ALA A 326 -19.50 -2.21 -23.71
C ALA A 326 -19.19 -3.08 -24.93
N TYR A 327 -20.20 -3.80 -25.40
CA TYR A 327 -20.18 -4.65 -26.60
C TYR A 327 -19.18 -5.80 -26.53
N THR A 328 -18.96 -6.33 -25.31
CA THR A 328 -18.16 -7.52 -25.05
C THR A 328 -18.87 -8.44 -24.07
N ASP A 329 -18.30 -9.61 -23.85
CA ASP A 329 -18.74 -10.63 -22.91
C ASP A 329 -17.57 -11.10 -22.03
N TYR A 330 -17.80 -12.10 -21.18
CA TYR A 330 -16.79 -12.65 -20.29
C TYR A 330 -15.61 -13.31 -21.04
N HIS A 331 -15.80 -13.82 -22.26
CA HIS A 331 -14.70 -14.35 -23.06
C HIS A 331 -13.75 -13.24 -23.52
N GLY A 332 -14.31 -12.11 -23.99
CA GLY A 332 -13.52 -10.93 -24.33
C GLY A 332 -12.79 -10.36 -23.10
N MET A 333 -13.42 -10.43 -21.92
CA MET A 333 -12.76 -10.06 -20.66
C MET A 333 -11.62 -11.02 -20.29
N MET A 334 -11.78 -12.34 -20.47
CA MET A 334 -10.69 -13.31 -20.26
C MET A 334 -9.44 -13.00 -21.12
N ASP A 335 -9.68 -12.63 -22.39
CA ASP A 335 -8.57 -12.27 -23.30
C ASP A 335 -7.87 -11.00 -22.84
N LEU A 336 -8.65 -9.98 -22.49
CA LEU A 336 -8.12 -8.70 -22.00
C LEU A 336 -7.34 -8.89 -20.68
N SER A 337 -7.89 -9.63 -19.73
CA SER A 337 -7.25 -9.92 -18.44
C SER A 337 -5.93 -10.66 -18.60
N ALA A 338 -5.90 -11.67 -19.50
CA ALA A 338 -4.67 -12.40 -19.78
C ALA A 338 -3.58 -11.46 -20.32
N ASP A 339 -3.94 -10.52 -21.20
CA ASP A 339 -3.01 -9.51 -21.71
C ASP A 339 -2.54 -8.55 -20.62
N LEU A 340 -3.48 -8.03 -19.78
CA LEU A 340 -3.18 -7.10 -18.70
C LEU A 340 -2.21 -7.72 -17.69
N LEU A 341 -2.47 -8.93 -17.24
CA LEU A 341 -1.66 -9.62 -16.23
C LEU A 341 -0.28 -10.00 -16.77
N ARG A 342 -0.22 -10.52 -18.01
CA ARG A 342 1.04 -10.85 -18.70
C ARG A 342 1.94 -9.63 -18.83
N GLN A 343 1.41 -8.51 -19.31
CA GLN A 343 2.20 -7.30 -19.50
C GLN A 343 2.59 -6.66 -18.17
N ALA A 344 1.71 -6.69 -17.16
CA ALA A 344 2.03 -6.22 -15.83
C ALA A 344 3.19 -7.01 -15.20
N ALA A 345 3.22 -8.33 -15.39
CA ALA A 345 4.34 -9.17 -14.95
C ALA A 345 5.65 -8.77 -15.66
N ILE A 346 5.63 -8.61 -16.99
CA ILE A 346 6.81 -8.19 -17.78
C ILE A 346 7.33 -6.83 -17.31
N ASP A 347 6.46 -5.82 -17.18
CA ASP A 347 6.85 -4.45 -16.81
C ASP A 347 7.37 -4.37 -15.36
N ALA A 348 6.85 -5.22 -14.48
CA ALA A 348 7.21 -5.25 -13.07
C ALA A 348 8.51 -6.02 -12.79
N THR A 349 8.68 -7.18 -13.43
CA THR A 349 9.73 -8.16 -13.09
C THR A 349 10.72 -8.44 -14.21
N GLY A 350 10.41 -8.04 -15.45
CA GLY A 350 11.23 -8.27 -16.65
C GLY A 350 10.85 -9.53 -17.43
N GLY A 351 9.84 -10.29 -17.01
CA GLY A 351 9.39 -11.51 -17.69
C GLY A 351 8.00 -11.95 -17.26
N THR A 352 7.47 -13.02 -17.86
CA THR A 352 6.17 -13.60 -17.52
C THR A 352 6.25 -14.60 -16.37
N GLU A 353 7.44 -15.15 -16.13
CA GLU A 353 7.69 -16.15 -15.09
C GLU A 353 8.17 -15.47 -13.82
N VAL A 354 7.52 -15.75 -12.71
CA VAL A 354 7.84 -15.18 -11.39
C VAL A 354 7.96 -16.30 -10.35
N ASP A 355 8.88 -16.15 -9.41
CA ASP A 355 8.94 -17.03 -8.23
C ASP A 355 8.03 -16.48 -7.13
N TYR A 356 7.14 -17.35 -6.63
CA TYR A 356 6.33 -17.06 -5.45
C TYR A 356 6.45 -18.19 -4.45
N GLN A 357 7.09 -17.92 -3.33
CA GLN A 357 7.31 -18.86 -2.22
C GLN A 357 7.94 -20.19 -2.66
N GLY A 358 8.90 -20.12 -3.60
CA GLY A 358 9.60 -21.29 -4.16
C GLY A 358 8.85 -22.02 -5.26
N THR A 359 7.70 -21.48 -5.70
CA THR A 359 6.94 -22.02 -6.85
C THR A 359 7.03 -21.05 -8.01
N ARG A 360 7.45 -21.55 -9.18
CA ARG A 360 7.49 -20.75 -10.41
C ARG A 360 6.11 -20.67 -11.04
N LEU A 361 5.60 -19.46 -11.22
CA LEU A 361 4.31 -19.14 -11.84
C LEU A 361 4.57 -18.52 -13.22
N ASP A 362 3.78 -18.89 -14.24
CA ASP A 362 3.88 -18.35 -15.59
C ASP A 362 2.62 -17.57 -15.99
N PHE A 363 2.69 -16.25 -15.97
CA PHE A 363 1.65 -15.35 -16.46
C PHE A 363 1.59 -15.26 -18.00
N GLY A 364 2.52 -15.89 -18.71
CA GLY A 364 2.50 -16.02 -20.16
C GLY A 364 1.50 -17.07 -20.65
N ASN A 365 1.11 -18.02 -19.77
CA ASN A 365 0.25 -19.14 -20.10
C ASN A 365 -0.85 -19.33 -19.03
N ILE A 366 -1.88 -18.48 -19.07
CA ILE A 366 -3.01 -18.55 -18.12
C ILE A 366 -3.98 -19.62 -18.59
N ARG A 367 -4.20 -20.64 -17.74
CA ARG A 367 -5.12 -21.75 -18.03
C ARG A 367 -6.57 -21.29 -17.92
N ARG A 368 -7.47 -21.95 -18.66
CA ARG A 368 -8.92 -21.73 -18.59
C ARG A 368 -9.61 -23.08 -18.35
N LEU A 369 -10.44 -23.17 -17.34
CA LEU A 369 -11.20 -24.37 -16.95
C LEU A 369 -12.61 -23.94 -16.55
N SER A 370 -13.63 -24.67 -16.98
CA SER A 370 -14.95 -24.50 -16.38
C SER A 370 -14.95 -25.02 -14.93
N MET A 371 -15.83 -24.49 -14.07
CA MET A 371 -15.94 -24.95 -12.69
C MET A 371 -16.26 -26.45 -12.62
N ARG A 372 -17.12 -26.96 -13.54
CA ARG A 372 -17.42 -28.40 -13.64
C ARG A 372 -16.21 -29.23 -13.99
N GLU A 373 -15.38 -28.79 -14.94
CA GLU A 373 -14.12 -29.49 -15.27
C GLU A 373 -13.12 -29.43 -14.12
N ALA A 374 -13.04 -28.31 -13.42
CA ALA A 374 -12.13 -28.11 -12.30
C ALA A 374 -12.46 -29.04 -11.12
N VAL A 375 -13.74 -29.21 -10.78
CA VAL A 375 -14.21 -30.10 -9.70
C VAL A 375 -14.20 -31.57 -10.15
N GLY A 376 -14.56 -31.85 -11.43
CA GLY A 376 -14.57 -33.18 -12.00
C GLY A 376 -15.76 -34.06 -11.57
N ASP A 377 -16.72 -33.55 -10.81
CA ASP A 377 -17.96 -34.23 -10.43
C ASP A 377 -19.19 -33.54 -11.04
N SER A 378 -19.73 -34.12 -12.11
CA SER A 378 -20.88 -33.63 -12.85
C SER A 378 -22.21 -33.71 -12.10
N SER A 379 -22.27 -34.42 -10.98
CA SER A 379 -23.48 -34.55 -10.16
C SER A 379 -23.71 -33.34 -9.25
N LEU A 380 -22.66 -32.54 -8.96
CA LEU A 380 -22.72 -31.37 -8.11
C LEU A 380 -23.27 -30.17 -8.87
N LYS A 381 -24.12 -29.40 -8.19
CA LYS A 381 -24.75 -28.17 -8.71
C LYS A 381 -24.89 -27.11 -7.63
N GLY A 382 -25.10 -25.84 -8.05
CA GLY A 382 -25.36 -24.73 -7.15
C GLY A 382 -24.31 -24.60 -6.03
N HIS A 383 -24.75 -24.33 -4.81
CA HIS A 383 -23.86 -24.18 -3.65
C HIS A 383 -22.96 -25.39 -3.40
N ALA A 384 -23.44 -26.63 -3.62
CA ALA A 384 -22.63 -27.83 -3.40
C ALA A 384 -21.42 -27.92 -4.35
N LEU A 385 -21.55 -27.44 -5.59
CA LEU A 385 -20.45 -27.35 -6.55
C LEU A 385 -19.43 -26.31 -6.11
N VAL A 386 -19.89 -25.15 -5.61
CA VAL A 386 -19.03 -24.08 -5.11
C VAL A 386 -18.25 -24.55 -3.86
N GLU A 387 -18.92 -25.14 -2.88
CA GLU A 387 -18.27 -25.66 -1.67
C GLU A 387 -17.21 -26.73 -2.00
N ALA A 388 -17.49 -27.60 -2.97
CA ALA A 388 -16.49 -28.58 -3.42
C ALA A 388 -15.30 -27.91 -4.11
N PHE A 389 -15.55 -26.89 -4.93
CA PHE A 389 -14.49 -26.12 -5.59
C PHE A 389 -13.59 -25.39 -4.57
N GLU A 390 -14.17 -24.62 -3.65
CA GLU A 390 -13.44 -23.86 -2.63
C GLU A 390 -12.60 -24.77 -1.71
N ARG A 391 -13.14 -25.92 -1.34
CA ARG A 391 -12.46 -26.86 -0.44
C ARG A 391 -11.36 -27.64 -1.14
N GLU A 392 -11.58 -28.12 -2.36
CA GLU A 392 -10.76 -29.18 -2.97
C GLU A 392 -9.90 -28.70 -4.14
N VAL A 393 -10.32 -27.63 -4.84
CA VAL A 393 -9.68 -27.17 -6.07
C VAL A 393 -8.94 -25.87 -5.87
N GLU A 394 -9.60 -24.84 -5.36
CA GLU A 394 -9.05 -23.49 -5.21
C GLU A 394 -7.68 -23.47 -4.51
N PRO A 395 -7.47 -24.16 -3.36
CA PRO A 395 -6.17 -24.16 -2.68
C PRO A 395 -5.02 -24.78 -3.49
N LYS A 396 -5.34 -25.50 -4.58
CA LYS A 396 -4.38 -26.17 -5.46
C LYS A 396 -4.12 -25.39 -6.76
N LEU A 397 -4.82 -24.29 -7.00
CA LEU A 397 -4.64 -23.46 -8.20
C LEU A 397 -3.40 -22.55 -8.06
N PHE A 398 -2.23 -23.17 -8.09
CA PHE A 398 -0.97 -22.43 -8.00
C PHE A 398 -0.64 -21.66 -9.29
N GLN A 399 -0.75 -22.32 -10.46
CA GLN A 399 -0.53 -21.65 -11.74
C GLN A 399 -1.66 -20.69 -12.06
N PRO A 400 -1.39 -19.52 -12.71
CA PRO A 400 -2.42 -18.60 -13.14
C PRO A 400 -3.51 -19.34 -13.92
N THR A 401 -4.73 -19.32 -13.42
CA THR A 401 -5.86 -20.07 -13.95
C THR A 401 -7.13 -19.24 -13.85
N MET A 402 -7.90 -19.17 -14.95
CA MET A 402 -9.25 -18.63 -14.99
C MET A 402 -10.22 -19.80 -14.85
N VAL A 403 -11.06 -19.75 -13.82
CA VAL A 403 -12.14 -20.71 -13.63
C VAL A 403 -13.43 -20.01 -14.01
N TYR A 404 -14.20 -20.56 -14.97
CA TYR A 404 -15.38 -19.93 -15.51
C TYR A 404 -16.64 -20.79 -15.37
N ASP A 405 -17.81 -20.23 -15.67
CA ASP A 405 -19.15 -20.82 -15.54
C ASP A 405 -19.49 -21.12 -14.07
N TYR A 406 -19.82 -20.07 -13.34
CA TYR A 406 -20.25 -20.13 -11.93
C TYR A 406 -21.77 -20.36 -11.82
N PRO A 407 -22.25 -21.01 -10.74
CA PRO A 407 -23.67 -21.14 -10.47
C PRO A 407 -24.37 -19.79 -10.28
N VAL A 408 -25.62 -19.70 -10.75
CA VAL A 408 -26.42 -18.47 -10.70
C VAL A 408 -26.72 -18.01 -9.28
N GLU A 409 -26.83 -18.93 -8.33
CA GLU A 409 -27.21 -18.68 -6.94
C GLU A 409 -26.23 -17.74 -6.21
N ILE A 410 -24.96 -17.78 -6.59
CA ILE A 410 -23.90 -16.96 -5.98
C ILE A 410 -23.48 -15.75 -6.84
N SER A 411 -24.23 -15.46 -7.90
CA SER A 411 -23.81 -14.47 -8.90
C SER A 411 -24.95 -13.49 -9.26
N PRO A 412 -25.41 -12.64 -8.31
CA PRO A 412 -26.62 -11.84 -8.48
C PRO A 412 -26.52 -10.73 -9.54
N LEU A 413 -25.32 -10.35 -9.97
CA LEU A 413 -25.07 -9.26 -10.94
C LEU A 413 -24.63 -9.75 -12.32
N SER A 414 -24.44 -11.07 -12.48
CA SER A 414 -23.93 -11.69 -13.70
C SER A 414 -25.07 -12.20 -14.59
N LYS A 415 -24.85 -12.19 -15.90
CA LYS A 415 -25.83 -12.68 -16.91
C LYS A 415 -25.83 -14.21 -16.98
N ASN A 416 -27.02 -14.82 -17.08
CA ASN A 416 -27.13 -16.27 -17.28
C ASN A 416 -26.56 -16.67 -18.64
N LYS A 417 -26.01 -17.87 -18.72
CA LYS A 417 -25.67 -18.51 -19.99
C LYS A 417 -26.94 -18.84 -20.79
N PRO A 418 -26.96 -18.58 -22.10
CA PRO A 418 -28.14 -18.86 -22.92
C PRO A 418 -28.42 -20.37 -23.07
N ASP A 419 -27.37 -21.17 -23.08
CA ASP A 419 -27.40 -22.63 -23.28
C ASP A 419 -27.50 -23.45 -21.99
N ASP A 420 -27.15 -22.85 -20.84
CA ASP A 420 -27.22 -23.50 -19.52
C ASP A 420 -27.61 -22.48 -18.44
N PRO A 421 -28.90 -22.20 -18.23
CA PRO A 421 -29.38 -21.15 -17.33
C PRO A 421 -29.09 -21.39 -15.83
N GLU A 422 -28.62 -22.57 -15.44
CA GLU A 422 -28.13 -22.86 -14.07
C GLU A 422 -26.78 -22.17 -13.79
N PHE A 423 -26.09 -21.73 -14.86
CA PHE A 423 -24.80 -21.04 -14.79
C PHE A 423 -24.88 -19.62 -15.34
N VAL A 424 -23.93 -18.81 -14.90
CA VAL A 424 -23.73 -17.46 -15.39
C VAL A 424 -22.41 -17.33 -16.14
N GLU A 425 -22.34 -16.36 -17.03
CA GLU A 425 -21.14 -15.95 -17.76
C GLU A 425 -20.19 -15.18 -16.81
N ARG A 426 -19.52 -15.90 -15.90
CA ARG A 426 -18.59 -15.38 -14.87
C ARG A 426 -17.32 -16.21 -14.86
N PHE A 427 -16.19 -15.55 -14.58
CA PHE A 427 -14.95 -16.22 -14.26
C PHE A 427 -14.23 -15.53 -13.10
N GLU A 428 -13.41 -16.29 -12.42
CA GLU A 428 -12.46 -15.77 -11.45
C GLU A 428 -11.04 -16.18 -11.84
N ILE A 429 -10.07 -15.34 -11.48
CA ILE A 429 -8.65 -15.55 -11.76
C ILE A 429 -7.95 -15.94 -10.49
N PHE A 430 -7.31 -17.11 -10.52
CA PHE A 430 -6.54 -17.64 -9.39
C PHE A 430 -5.06 -17.70 -9.74
N ALA A 431 -4.21 -17.40 -8.78
CA ALA A 431 -2.78 -17.65 -8.84
C ALA A 431 -2.24 -17.83 -7.41
N ALA A 432 -1.31 -18.76 -7.23
CA ALA A 432 -0.71 -19.07 -5.92
C ALA A 432 -1.73 -19.47 -4.84
N GLY A 433 -2.85 -20.11 -5.23
CA GLY A 433 -3.95 -20.47 -4.33
C GLY A 433 -4.74 -19.28 -3.80
N MET A 434 -4.74 -18.17 -4.50
CA MET A 434 -5.48 -16.95 -4.16
C MET A 434 -6.29 -16.47 -5.35
N GLU A 435 -7.53 -16.04 -5.13
CA GLU A 435 -8.29 -15.26 -6.10
C GLU A 435 -7.63 -13.88 -6.26
N ILE A 436 -7.31 -13.49 -7.50
CA ILE A 436 -6.73 -12.19 -7.84
C ILE A 436 -7.63 -11.32 -8.71
N GLY A 437 -8.71 -11.88 -9.26
CA GLY A 437 -9.68 -11.14 -10.06
C GLY A 437 -10.98 -11.88 -10.22
N ASN A 438 -12.05 -11.12 -10.51
CA ASN A 438 -13.40 -11.61 -10.73
C ASN A 438 -14.06 -10.79 -11.84
N ALA A 439 -14.68 -11.47 -12.80
CA ALA A 439 -15.26 -10.83 -13.98
C ALA A 439 -16.48 -11.58 -14.49
N PHE A 440 -17.36 -10.86 -15.16
CA PHE A 440 -18.56 -11.46 -15.76
C PHE A 440 -19.14 -10.62 -16.91
N THR A 441 -20.01 -11.25 -17.69
CA THR A 441 -20.95 -10.52 -18.55
C THR A 441 -22.02 -9.92 -17.65
N GLU A 442 -22.23 -8.62 -17.77
CA GLU A 442 -23.12 -7.86 -16.90
C GLU A 442 -24.59 -8.18 -17.15
N LEU A 443 -25.34 -8.38 -16.07
CA LEU A 443 -26.79 -8.48 -16.15
C LEU A 443 -27.37 -7.13 -16.58
N ASN A 444 -27.98 -7.09 -17.74
CA ASN A 444 -28.51 -5.87 -18.36
C ASN A 444 -30.05 -5.83 -18.51
N ASP A 445 -30.78 -6.85 -18.00
CA ASP A 445 -32.26 -6.80 -17.90
C ASP A 445 -32.65 -6.19 -16.52
N PRO A 446 -33.26 -4.99 -16.49
CA PRO A 446 -33.62 -4.33 -15.23
C PRO A 446 -34.68 -5.10 -14.43
N ARG A 447 -35.54 -5.92 -15.09
CA ARG A 447 -36.57 -6.72 -14.40
C ARG A 447 -35.94 -7.90 -13.67
N GLU A 448 -35.01 -8.59 -14.32
CA GLU A 448 -34.24 -9.68 -13.71
C GLU A 448 -33.34 -9.17 -12.61
N GLN A 449 -32.69 -8.00 -12.79
CA GLN A 449 -31.88 -7.37 -11.75
C GLN A 449 -32.71 -7.02 -10.51
N ARG A 450 -33.90 -6.47 -10.69
CA ARG A 450 -34.83 -6.19 -9.57
C ARG A 450 -35.17 -7.47 -8.82
N ARG A 451 -35.59 -8.52 -9.56
CA ARG A 451 -35.94 -9.82 -8.98
C ARG A 451 -34.81 -10.41 -8.14
N ARG A 452 -33.54 -10.27 -8.58
CA ARG A 452 -32.37 -10.75 -7.84
C ARG A 452 -32.09 -9.90 -6.61
N PHE A 453 -32.24 -8.59 -6.69
CA PHE A 453 -32.11 -7.74 -5.51
C PHE A 453 -33.20 -8.02 -4.47
N GLU A 454 -34.44 -8.28 -4.88
CA GLU A 454 -35.53 -8.70 -3.97
C GLU A 454 -35.18 -10.03 -3.27
N ALA A 455 -34.61 -10.99 -3.99
CA ALA A 455 -34.13 -12.22 -3.39
C ALA A 455 -32.98 -11.99 -2.38
N GLN A 456 -32.06 -11.08 -2.66
CA GLN A 456 -30.98 -10.68 -1.74
C GLN A 456 -31.56 -9.99 -0.48
N LEU A 457 -32.55 -9.13 -0.61
CA LEU A 457 -33.24 -8.53 0.53
C LEU A 457 -33.85 -9.59 1.45
N ALA A 458 -34.47 -10.62 0.89
CA ALA A 458 -35.04 -11.72 1.66
C ALA A 458 -33.97 -12.53 2.43
N LEU A 459 -32.74 -12.64 1.93
CA LEU A 459 -31.60 -13.22 2.66
C LEU A 459 -31.15 -12.29 3.80
N ARG A 460 -31.11 -10.99 3.54
CA ARG A 460 -30.76 -9.98 4.54
C ARG A 460 -31.74 -9.96 5.73
N GLU A 461 -33.04 -10.07 5.45
CA GLU A 461 -34.07 -10.19 6.51
C GLU A 461 -33.90 -11.45 7.37
N LYS A 462 -33.29 -12.50 6.83
CA LYS A 462 -32.91 -13.72 7.55
C LYS A 462 -31.59 -13.62 8.32
N GLY A 463 -30.91 -12.46 8.25
CA GLY A 463 -29.71 -12.19 9.01
C GLY A 463 -28.41 -12.20 8.21
N ASP A 464 -28.43 -12.35 6.89
CA ASP A 464 -27.26 -12.21 6.04
C ASP A 464 -26.89 -10.72 5.87
N ALA A 465 -25.90 -10.27 6.63
CA ALA A 465 -25.46 -8.88 6.64
C ALA A 465 -24.61 -8.51 5.38
N GLU A 466 -24.22 -9.48 4.58
CA GLU A 466 -23.40 -9.30 3.37
C GLU A 466 -24.25 -9.23 2.11
N ALA A 467 -25.53 -9.66 2.18
CA ALA A 467 -26.45 -9.60 1.06
C ALA A 467 -26.71 -8.16 0.59
N HIS A 468 -26.87 -7.99 -0.73
CA HIS A 468 -27.07 -6.70 -1.39
C HIS A 468 -28.31 -5.94 -0.90
N GLN A 469 -28.22 -4.62 -0.90
CA GLN A 469 -29.35 -3.73 -0.72
C GLN A 469 -30.06 -3.51 -2.07
N MET A 470 -31.36 -3.06 -2.00
CA MET A 470 -32.06 -2.57 -3.18
C MET A 470 -31.52 -1.18 -3.55
N ASP A 471 -30.98 -1.04 -4.74
CA ASP A 471 -30.63 0.25 -5.34
C ASP A 471 -31.61 0.56 -6.48
N GLU A 472 -32.68 1.28 -6.12
CA GLU A 472 -33.75 1.66 -7.06
C GLU A 472 -33.23 2.56 -8.18
N ASP A 473 -32.25 3.42 -7.90
CA ASP A 473 -31.66 4.29 -8.91
C ASP A 473 -30.80 3.50 -9.89
N TYR A 474 -30.11 2.46 -9.44
CA TYR A 474 -29.38 1.56 -10.33
C TYR A 474 -30.34 0.78 -11.26
N VAL A 475 -31.43 0.21 -10.72
CA VAL A 475 -32.45 -0.48 -11.52
C VAL A 475 -33.10 0.50 -12.54
N ARG A 476 -33.33 1.74 -12.12
CA ARG A 476 -33.80 2.80 -13.02
C ARG A 476 -32.79 3.12 -14.11
N ALA A 477 -31.50 3.21 -13.78
CA ALA A 477 -30.41 3.44 -14.74
C ALA A 477 -30.39 2.32 -15.79
N LEU A 478 -30.47 1.05 -15.38
CA LEU A 478 -30.56 -0.10 -16.30
C LEU A 478 -31.77 0.01 -17.26
N SER A 479 -32.85 0.63 -16.81
CA SER A 479 -34.06 0.82 -17.64
C SER A 479 -33.87 1.81 -18.81
N TYR A 480 -32.78 2.61 -18.78
CA TYR A 480 -32.35 3.41 -19.93
C TYR A 480 -31.51 2.62 -20.93
N GLY A 481 -31.11 1.41 -20.59
CA GLY A 481 -30.40 0.47 -21.44
C GLY A 481 -28.91 0.39 -21.15
N LEU A 482 -28.50 -0.69 -20.50
CA LEU A 482 -27.10 -1.09 -20.44
C LEU A 482 -26.77 -1.92 -21.66
N PRO A 483 -25.82 -1.53 -22.53
CA PRO A 483 -25.42 -2.39 -23.66
C PRO A 483 -24.85 -3.71 -23.13
N PRO A 484 -24.72 -4.77 -23.97
CA PRO A 484 -23.95 -5.94 -23.59
C PRO A 484 -22.55 -5.49 -23.08
N THR A 485 -22.22 -5.81 -21.87
CA THR A 485 -21.04 -5.26 -21.19
C THR A 485 -20.31 -6.38 -20.44
N GLY A 486 -18.99 -6.42 -20.53
CA GLY A 486 -18.14 -7.19 -19.65
C GLY A 486 -17.54 -6.29 -18.58
N GLY A 487 -17.51 -6.75 -17.34
CA GLY A 487 -16.90 -6.06 -16.21
C GLY A 487 -15.92 -6.94 -15.45
N GLU A 488 -14.90 -6.34 -14.83
CA GLU A 488 -13.87 -7.05 -14.08
C GLU A 488 -13.31 -6.23 -12.94
N GLY A 489 -13.01 -6.91 -11.82
CA GLY A 489 -12.24 -6.41 -10.70
C GLY A 489 -10.95 -7.19 -10.51
N ILE A 490 -9.80 -6.51 -10.45
CA ILE A 490 -8.48 -7.10 -10.16
C ILE A 490 -7.95 -6.54 -8.83
N GLY A 491 -7.59 -7.43 -7.91
CA GLY A 491 -6.99 -7.08 -6.63
C GLY A 491 -5.51 -6.69 -6.78
N ILE A 492 -5.23 -5.38 -6.81
CA ILE A 492 -3.86 -4.85 -6.99
C ILE A 492 -2.92 -5.31 -5.87
N ASP A 493 -3.42 -5.42 -4.65
CA ASP A 493 -2.59 -5.85 -3.51
C ASP A 493 -2.16 -7.31 -3.67
N ARG A 494 -3.10 -8.23 -3.98
CA ARG A 494 -2.79 -9.65 -4.20
C ARG A 494 -1.89 -9.86 -5.42
N LEU A 495 -2.16 -9.18 -6.53
CA LEU A 495 -1.27 -9.21 -7.70
C LEU A 495 0.15 -8.74 -7.34
N THR A 496 0.26 -7.66 -6.54
CA THR A 496 1.56 -7.17 -6.07
C THR A 496 2.24 -8.18 -5.16
N MET A 497 1.51 -8.85 -4.24
CA MET A 497 2.08 -9.91 -3.40
C MET A 497 2.77 -10.98 -4.25
N ILE A 498 2.10 -11.45 -5.28
CA ILE A 498 2.61 -12.50 -6.17
C ILE A 498 3.84 -12.01 -6.92
N LEU A 499 3.75 -10.86 -7.59
CA LEU A 499 4.83 -10.32 -8.43
C LEU A 499 6.05 -9.80 -7.63
N THR A 500 5.94 -9.68 -6.30
CA THR A 500 7.03 -9.28 -5.40
C THR A 500 7.44 -10.35 -4.40
N ASN A 501 6.92 -11.56 -4.53
CA ASN A 501 7.16 -12.66 -3.60
C ASN A 501 6.86 -12.31 -2.13
N SER A 502 5.83 -11.49 -1.90
CA SER A 502 5.42 -11.04 -0.56
C SER A 502 4.41 -11.99 0.05
N ARG A 503 4.62 -12.39 1.32
CA ARG A 503 3.77 -13.39 2.00
C ARG A 503 2.47 -12.82 2.56
N SER A 504 2.45 -11.52 2.84
CA SER A 504 1.32 -10.86 3.48
C SER A 504 0.93 -9.61 2.73
N ILE A 505 -0.37 -9.34 2.66
CA ILE A 505 -0.93 -8.10 2.10
C ILE A 505 -0.36 -6.86 2.81
N ARG A 506 0.05 -6.98 4.09
CA ARG A 506 0.70 -5.91 4.84
C ARG A 506 2.10 -5.58 4.34
N ASP A 507 2.76 -6.51 3.64
CA ASP A 507 4.07 -6.25 3.02
C ASP A 507 3.96 -5.30 1.83
N VAL A 508 2.82 -5.31 1.13
CA VAL A 508 2.59 -4.53 -0.09
C VAL A 508 1.74 -3.27 0.14
N ILE A 509 1.27 -3.04 1.36
CA ILE A 509 0.60 -1.81 1.80
C ILE A 509 1.60 -0.99 2.63
N LEU A 510 1.78 0.31 2.29
CA LEU A 510 2.76 1.16 2.99
C LEU A 510 2.45 1.29 4.48
N PHE A 511 1.20 1.59 4.82
CA PHE A 511 0.74 1.74 6.21
C PHE A 511 -0.52 0.88 6.41
N PRO A 512 -0.34 -0.43 6.70
CA PRO A 512 -1.48 -1.31 6.97
C PRO A 512 -2.15 -0.96 8.28
N LEU A 513 -3.45 -1.25 8.39
CA LEU A 513 -4.18 -1.09 9.65
C LEU A 513 -3.67 -2.11 10.68
N LEU A 514 -3.32 -1.62 11.86
CA LEU A 514 -2.89 -2.41 13.00
C LEU A 514 -3.70 -2.00 14.25
N ARG A 515 -3.82 -2.90 15.22
CA ARG A 515 -4.38 -2.52 16.53
C ARG A 515 -3.53 -1.42 17.16
N PRO A 516 -4.11 -0.40 17.81
CA PRO A 516 -3.37 0.49 18.68
C PRO A 516 -2.57 -0.30 19.74
N LEU A 517 -1.38 0.24 20.13
CA LEU A 517 -0.56 -0.32 21.23
C LEU A 517 -1.24 -0.11 22.56
#